data_9e9e47e2648e088cf4d2694bd0bf1ca5
#
_entry.id   9e9e47e2648e088cf4d2694bd0bf1ca5
#
_cell.length_a   1.000
_cell.length_b   1.000
_cell.length_c   1.000
_cell.angle_alpha   90.00
_cell.angle_beta   90.00
_cell.angle_gamma   90.00
#
_symmetry.space_group_name_H-M   'P 1'
#
loop_
_entity.id
_entity.type
_entity.pdbx_description
1 polymer ?
#
loop_
_entity_poly.entity_id
_entity_poly.type
_entity_poly.pdbx_seq_one_letter_code
_entity_poly.pdbx_strand_id
1 'polypeptide(L)'
;MKDKTESIKQALLTVLALAVMVVIFGVFLMTQGVNPIQIYGDMIVSTLGNSYGIGQVVVKSSPFIMVAVATAISAKAGLVNVGGEGQLAIGALLATFVAVFVAKSMPGPVGILLMLVAGALGGAVWSGLAGLMKVKAG
;
A
#
# COMPACT_ATOMS: atom_id res chain seq x y z
N MET A 1 -13.71 29.11 1.19
CA MET A 1 -14.73 28.16 0.69
C MET A 1 -14.26 27.70 -0.69
N LYS A 2 -13.84 26.43 -0.86
CA LYS A 2 -13.60 25.88 -2.21
C LYS A 2 -14.93 25.95 -2.95
N ASP A 3 -14.93 26.55 -4.13
CA ASP A 3 -16.12 26.67 -4.96
C ASP A 3 -16.66 25.25 -5.25
N LYS A 4 -17.96 25.03 -5.03
CA LYS A 4 -18.63 23.75 -5.32
C LYS A 4 -18.34 23.27 -6.75
N THR A 5 -18.19 24.20 -7.67
CA THR A 5 -17.87 23.95 -9.08
C THR A 5 -16.50 23.29 -9.25
N GLU A 6 -15.48 23.74 -8.51
CA GLU A 6 -14.15 23.14 -8.55
C GLU A 6 -14.13 21.73 -7.94
N SER A 7 -14.89 21.50 -6.87
CA SER A 7 -15.02 20.16 -6.28
C SER A 7 -15.71 19.18 -7.23
N ILE A 8 -16.75 19.62 -7.95
CA ILE A 8 -17.45 18.80 -8.96
C ILE A 8 -16.52 18.50 -10.14
N LYS A 9 -15.78 19.48 -10.64
CA LYS A 9 -14.80 19.27 -11.72
C LYS A 9 -13.73 18.26 -11.32
N GLN A 10 -13.17 18.37 -10.10
CA GLN A 10 -12.18 17.42 -9.60
C GLN A 10 -12.75 16.00 -9.49
N ALA A 11 -13.97 15.85 -8.97
CA ALA A 11 -14.65 14.57 -8.90
C ALA A 11 -14.88 13.97 -10.31
N LEU A 12 -15.34 14.80 -11.26
CA LEU A 12 -15.56 14.36 -12.63
C LEU A 12 -14.26 13.90 -13.32
N LEU A 13 -13.18 14.67 -13.15
CA LEU A 13 -11.86 14.30 -13.68
C LEU A 13 -11.34 13.00 -13.07
N THR A 14 -11.56 12.78 -11.79
CA THR A 14 -11.18 11.54 -11.12
C THR A 14 -11.96 10.34 -11.68
N VAL A 15 -13.28 10.47 -11.82
CA VAL A 15 -14.12 9.41 -12.41
C VAL A 15 -13.72 9.14 -13.87
N LEU A 16 -13.45 10.19 -14.64
CA LEU A 16 -13.00 10.05 -16.02
C LEU A 16 -11.66 9.32 -16.10
N ALA A 17 -10.69 9.69 -15.24
CA ALA A 17 -9.39 9.03 -15.19
C ALA A 17 -9.52 7.53 -14.84
N LEU A 18 -10.38 7.19 -13.88
CA LEU A 18 -10.67 5.79 -13.54
C LEU A 18 -11.31 5.04 -14.71
N ALA A 19 -12.27 5.65 -15.38
CA ALA A 19 -12.92 5.05 -16.56
C ALA A 19 -11.90 4.80 -17.69
N VAL A 20 -11.04 5.77 -17.99
CA VAL A 20 -9.97 5.61 -18.99
C VAL A 20 -9.02 4.48 -18.60
N MET A 21 -8.63 4.36 -17.34
CA MET A 21 -7.77 3.29 -16.86
C MET A 21 -8.42 1.91 -17.06
N VAL A 22 -9.72 1.78 -16.74
CA VAL A 22 -10.48 0.54 -16.96
C VAL A 22 -10.55 0.19 -18.45
N VAL A 23 -10.77 1.18 -19.32
CA VAL A 23 -10.80 0.95 -20.78
C VAL A 23 -9.44 0.52 -21.30
N ILE A 24 -8.35 1.20 -20.91
CA ILE A 24 -6.98 0.83 -21.32
C ILE A 24 -6.65 -0.60 -20.88
N PHE A 25 -6.95 -0.96 -19.64
CA PHE A 25 -6.74 -2.31 -19.15
C PHE A 25 -7.62 -3.33 -19.86
N GLY A 26 -8.88 -2.98 -20.19
CA GLY A 26 -9.76 -3.81 -21.00
C GLY A 26 -9.20 -4.08 -22.40
N VAL A 27 -8.67 -3.07 -23.08
CA VAL A 27 -7.99 -3.22 -24.37
C VAL A 27 -6.77 -4.16 -24.24
N PHE A 28 -5.97 -3.98 -23.19
CA PHE A 28 -4.85 -4.89 -22.92
C PHE A 28 -5.31 -6.35 -22.75
N LEU A 29 -6.38 -6.60 -21.99
CA LEU A 29 -6.96 -7.94 -21.84
C LEU A 29 -7.39 -8.54 -23.20
N MET A 30 -8.00 -7.72 -24.07
CA MET A 30 -8.38 -8.17 -25.41
C MET A 30 -7.17 -8.58 -26.24
N THR A 31 -6.03 -7.91 -26.13
CA THR A 31 -4.79 -8.32 -26.82
C THR A 31 -4.24 -9.65 -26.33
N GLN A 32 -4.60 -10.06 -25.09
CA GLN A 32 -4.26 -11.38 -24.56
C GLN A 32 -5.31 -12.45 -24.90
N GLY A 33 -6.30 -12.14 -25.73
CA GLY A 33 -7.36 -13.06 -26.13
C GLY A 33 -8.41 -13.35 -25.05
N VAL A 34 -8.50 -12.50 -24.03
CA VAL A 34 -9.40 -12.68 -22.89
C VAL A 34 -10.55 -11.67 -22.96
N ASN A 35 -11.75 -12.09 -22.54
CA ASN A 35 -12.91 -11.20 -22.50
C ASN A 35 -12.84 -10.25 -21.29
N PRO A 36 -12.70 -8.93 -21.48
CA PRO A 36 -12.57 -7.99 -20.35
C PRO A 36 -13.79 -7.96 -19.43
N ILE A 37 -14.99 -8.07 -19.98
CA ILE A 37 -16.22 -8.02 -19.19
C ILE A 37 -16.29 -9.21 -18.22
N GLN A 38 -15.92 -10.39 -18.70
CA GLN A 38 -15.87 -11.58 -17.86
C GLN A 38 -14.82 -11.41 -16.75
N ILE A 39 -13.60 -10.97 -17.09
CA ILE A 39 -12.53 -10.75 -16.10
C ILE A 39 -12.94 -9.72 -15.05
N TYR A 40 -13.55 -8.60 -15.43
CA TYR A 40 -14.03 -7.62 -14.45
C TYR A 40 -15.12 -8.19 -13.54
N GLY A 41 -16.05 -8.98 -14.11
CA GLY A 41 -17.05 -9.69 -13.33
C GLY A 41 -16.42 -10.66 -12.31
N ASP A 42 -15.47 -11.49 -12.77
CA ASP A 42 -14.75 -12.44 -11.93
C ASP A 42 -13.93 -11.75 -10.82
N MET A 43 -13.31 -10.61 -11.13
CA MET A 43 -12.60 -9.80 -10.12
C MET A 43 -13.55 -9.31 -9.01
N ILE A 44 -14.73 -8.82 -9.36
CA ILE A 44 -15.72 -8.36 -8.37
C ILE A 44 -16.23 -9.54 -7.55
N VAL A 45 -16.64 -10.62 -8.20
CA VAL A 45 -17.19 -11.82 -7.53
C VAL A 45 -16.15 -12.49 -6.64
N SER A 46 -14.92 -12.64 -7.10
CA SER A 46 -13.85 -13.26 -6.31
C SER A 46 -13.44 -12.41 -5.11
N THR A 47 -13.51 -11.08 -5.23
CA THR A 47 -13.08 -10.15 -4.18
C THR A 47 -14.18 -9.87 -3.16
N LEU A 48 -15.40 -9.63 -3.62
CA LEU A 48 -16.53 -9.18 -2.77
C LEU A 48 -17.66 -10.21 -2.66
N GLY A 49 -17.71 -11.20 -3.54
CA GLY A 49 -18.80 -12.17 -3.61
C GLY A 49 -18.71 -13.35 -2.63
N ASN A 50 -17.63 -13.44 -1.85
CA ASN A 50 -17.46 -14.53 -0.90
C ASN A 50 -16.71 -14.08 0.36
N SER A 51 -16.90 -14.81 1.47
CA SER A 51 -16.28 -14.48 2.77
C SER A 51 -14.74 -14.52 2.73
N TYR A 52 -14.15 -15.39 1.93
CA TYR A 52 -12.70 -15.47 1.77
C TYR A 52 -12.15 -14.20 1.08
N GLY A 53 -12.77 -13.77 -0.02
CA GLY A 53 -12.39 -12.54 -0.73
C GLY A 53 -12.46 -11.31 0.18
N ILE A 54 -13.56 -11.15 0.90
CA ILE A 54 -13.74 -10.07 1.88
C ILE A 54 -12.64 -10.14 2.96
N GLY A 55 -12.38 -11.33 3.50
CA GLY A 55 -11.30 -11.53 4.47
C GLY A 55 -9.93 -11.08 3.92
N GLN A 56 -9.61 -11.43 2.67
CA GLN A 56 -8.38 -10.99 2.01
C GLN A 56 -8.31 -9.46 1.84
N VAL A 57 -9.43 -8.80 1.52
CA VAL A 57 -9.49 -7.33 1.45
C VAL A 57 -9.15 -6.71 2.80
N VAL A 58 -9.75 -7.21 3.89
CA VAL A 58 -9.49 -6.71 5.26
C VAL A 58 -8.02 -6.90 5.64
N VAL A 59 -7.47 -8.10 5.43
CA VAL A 59 -6.07 -8.40 5.74
C VAL A 59 -5.11 -7.50 4.94
N LYS A 60 -5.35 -7.36 3.63
CA LYS A 60 -4.52 -6.52 2.76
C LYS A 60 -4.68 -5.03 3.02
N SER A 61 -5.80 -4.58 3.56
CA SER A 61 -6.02 -3.18 3.96
C SER A 61 -5.23 -2.79 5.21
N SER A 62 -4.89 -3.75 6.08
CA SER A 62 -4.20 -3.48 7.34
C SER A 62 -2.88 -2.69 7.17
N PRO A 63 -1.92 -3.08 6.31
CA PRO A 63 -0.70 -2.31 6.12
C PRO A 63 -0.96 -0.91 5.53
N PHE A 64 -1.96 -0.76 4.66
CA PHE A 64 -2.32 0.55 4.11
C PHE A 64 -2.88 1.49 5.19
N ILE A 65 -3.70 0.98 6.11
CA ILE A 65 -4.21 1.76 7.25
C ILE A 65 -3.04 2.21 8.14
N MET A 66 -2.08 1.33 8.42
CA MET A 66 -0.90 1.68 9.22
C MET A 66 -0.06 2.78 8.56
N VAL A 67 0.18 2.68 7.26
CA VAL A 67 0.90 3.72 6.48
C VAL A 67 0.12 5.03 6.45
N ALA A 68 -1.21 4.99 6.29
CA ALA A 68 -2.05 6.18 6.31
C ALA A 68 -1.97 6.91 7.65
N VAL A 69 -2.02 6.19 8.77
CA VAL A 69 -1.86 6.74 10.12
C VAL A 69 -0.46 7.36 10.30
N ALA A 70 0.59 6.65 9.90
CA ALA A 70 1.97 7.16 9.97
C ALA A 70 2.15 8.43 9.15
N THR A 71 1.58 8.48 7.95
CA THR A 71 1.59 9.67 7.08
C THR A 71 0.81 10.83 7.69
N ALA A 72 -0.34 10.56 8.30
CA ALA A 72 -1.14 11.59 8.99
C ALA A 72 -0.40 12.21 10.19
N ILE A 73 0.33 11.40 10.96
CA ILE A 73 1.18 11.87 12.07
C ILE A 73 2.31 12.75 11.54
N SER A 74 3.01 12.30 10.50
CA SER A 74 4.09 13.07 9.87
C SER A 74 3.58 14.41 9.32
N ALA A 75 2.42 14.42 8.68
CA ALA A 75 1.81 15.64 8.15
C ALA A 75 1.45 16.64 9.26
N LYS A 76 0.96 16.20 10.42
CA LYS A 76 0.72 17.05 11.58
C LYS A 76 2.01 17.65 12.14
N ALA A 77 3.14 16.98 12.02
CA ALA A 77 4.46 17.51 12.39
C ALA A 77 5.08 18.41 11.30
N GLY A 78 4.33 18.77 10.25
CA GLY A 78 4.83 19.60 9.14
C GLY A 78 5.77 18.86 8.18
N LEU A 79 5.84 17.53 8.28
CA LEU A 79 6.68 16.70 7.41
C LEU A 79 5.81 16.02 6.35
N VAL A 80 6.19 16.15 5.09
CA VAL A 80 5.53 15.42 3.99
C VAL A 80 6.23 14.06 3.84
N ASN A 81 5.53 12.99 4.24
CA ASN A 81 6.05 11.63 4.09
C ASN A 81 5.65 11.06 2.72
N VAL A 82 6.51 11.22 1.72
CA VAL A 82 6.34 10.62 0.38
C VAL A 82 6.90 9.19 0.30
N GLY A 83 7.59 8.73 1.36
CA GLY A 83 8.33 7.46 1.38
C GLY A 83 7.64 6.29 2.10
N GLY A 84 6.35 6.41 2.45
CA GLY A 84 5.64 5.40 3.25
C GLY A 84 5.65 3.99 2.64
N GLU A 85 5.51 3.89 1.33
CA GLU A 85 5.58 2.60 0.62
C GLU A 85 6.98 1.98 0.70
N GLY A 86 8.03 2.79 0.55
CA GLY A 86 9.42 2.34 0.70
C GLY A 86 9.72 1.88 2.12
N GLN A 87 9.21 2.58 3.14
CA GLN A 87 9.32 2.19 4.55
C GLN A 87 8.68 0.83 4.80
N LEU A 88 7.47 0.61 4.26
CA LEU A 88 6.76 -0.65 4.36
C LEU A 88 7.55 -1.77 3.65
N ALA A 89 8.05 -1.53 2.45
CA ALA A 89 8.78 -2.52 1.66
C ALA A 89 10.09 -2.94 2.34
N ILE A 90 10.90 -1.99 2.81
CA ILE A 90 12.17 -2.28 3.50
C ILE A 90 11.92 -2.93 4.87
N GLY A 91 10.90 -2.47 5.60
CA GLY A 91 10.47 -3.11 6.85
C GLY A 91 10.05 -4.56 6.63
N ALA A 92 9.22 -4.83 5.63
CA ALA A 92 8.79 -6.18 5.28
C ALA A 92 9.96 -7.06 4.82
N LEU A 93 10.91 -6.52 4.05
CA LEU A 93 12.11 -7.23 3.61
C LEU A 93 12.93 -7.71 4.81
N LEU A 94 13.23 -6.82 5.79
CA LEU A 94 14.01 -7.18 6.97
C LEU A 94 13.25 -8.12 7.89
N ALA A 95 11.95 -7.94 8.09
CA ALA A 95 11.13 -8.89 8.84
C ALA A 95 11.15 -10.28 8.20
N THR A 96 11.03 -10.36 6.87
CA THR A 96 11.09 -11.62 6.12
C THR A 96 12.48 -12.26 6.20
N PHE A 97 13.54 -11.46 6.09
CA PHE A 97 14.91 -11.95 6.26
C PHE A 97 15.09 -12.63 7.63
N VAL A 98 14.64 -11.95 8.70
CA VAL A 98 14.69 -12.53 10.06
C VAL A 98 13.82 -13.78 10.15
N ALA A 99 12.63 -13.80 9.55
CA ALA A 99 11.74 -14.98 9.54
C ALA A 99 12.43 -16.20 8.94
N VAL A 100 13.06 -16.02 7.78
CA VAL A 100 13.63 -17.13 6.99
C VAL A 100 14.97 -17.62 7.57
N PHE A 101 15.84 -16.71 8.00
CA PHE A 101 17.22 -17.05 8.34
C PHE A 101 17.50 -17.12 9.85
N VAL A 102 16.71 -16.44 10.68
CA VAL A 102 16.97 -16.33 12.12
C VAL A 102 15.88 -17.01 12.95
N ALA A 103 14.61 -16.67 12.71
CA ALA A 103 13.49 -17.10 13.52
C ALA A 103 13.12 -18.59 13.32
N LYS A 104 13.58 -19.21 12.25
CA LYS A 104 13.26 -20.61 11.89
C LYS A 104 13.62 -21.61 12.99
N SER A 105 14.66 -21.33 13.78
CA SER A 105 15.15 -22.21 14.85
C SER A 105 14.73 -21.74 16.25
N MET A 106 13.84 -20.74 16.35
CA MET A 106 13.45 -20.11 17.61
C MET A 106 12.01 -20.45 18.02
N PRO A 107 11.68 -20.36 19.33
CA PRO A 107 10.30 -20.43 19.77
C PRO A 107 9.45 -19.36 19.09
N GLY A 108 8.22 -19.70 18.66
CA GLY A 108 7.34 -18.82 17.88
C GLY A 108 7.21 -17.38 18.40
N PRO A 109 6.94 -17.16 19.70
CA PRO A 109 6.82 -15.81 20.24
C PRO A 109 8.10 -14.96 20.11
N VAL A 110 9.28 -15.58 20.29
CA VAL A 110 10.58 -14.92 20.15
C VAL A 110 10.84 -14.56 18.69
N GLY A 111 10.56 -15.49 17.78
CA GLY A 111 10.65 -15.25 16.34
C GLY A 111 9.79 -14.07 15.89
N ILE A 112 8.52 -14.02 16.32
CA ILE A 112 7.59 -12.92 16.00
C ILE A 112 8.14 -11.59 16.54
N LEU A 113 8.62 -11.54 17.77
CA LEU A 113 9.18 -10.33 18.37
C LEU A 113 10.38 -9.81 17.56
N LEU A 114 11.30 -10.71 17.17
CA LEU A 114 12.45 -10.35 16.35
C LEU A 114 12.05 -9.82 14.97
N MET A 115 11.06 -10.43 14.34
CA MET A 115 10.50 -9.94 13.05
C MET A 115 9.92 -8.55 13.18
N LEU A 116 9.16 -8.28 14.25
CA LEU A 116 8.58 -6.96 14.51
C LEU A 116 9.67 -5.89 14.73
N VAL A 117 10.68 -6.21 15.52
CA VAL A 117 11.82 -5.31 15.77
C VAL A 117 12.60 -5.05 14.48
N ALA A 118 12.91 -6.09 13.70
CA ALA A 118 13.62 -5.95 12.44
C ALA A 118 12.83 -5.11 11.42
N GLY A 119 11.52 -5.34 11.30
CA GLY A 119 10.64 -4.56 10.44
C GLY A 119 10.59 -3.09 10.86
N ALA A 120 10.46 -2.81 12.15
CA ALA A 120 10.46 -1.45 12.68
C ALA A 120 11.79 -0.74 12.42
N LEU A 121 12.92 -1.40 12.65
CA LEU A 121 14.26 -0.85 12.35
C LEU A 121 14.45 -0.59 10.86
N GLY A 122 14.00 -1.50 9.98
CA GLY A 122 14.07 -1.31 8.54
C GLY A 122 13.31 -0.09 8.06
N GLY A 123 12.07 0.06 8.50
CA GLY A 123 11.26 1.24 8.20
C GLY A 123 11.87 2.54 8.76
N ALA A 124 12.41 2.50 9.99
CA ALA A 124 13.05 3.64 10.63
C ALA A 124 14.33 4.08 9.91
N VAL A 125 15.18 3.14 9.48
CA VAL A 125 16.40 3.44 8.70
C VAL A 125 16.03 4.11 7.37
N TRP A 126 15.02 3.59 6.65
CA TRP A 126 14.56 4.19 5.40
C TRP A 126 14.02 5.61 5.60
N SER A 127 13.20 5.83 6.64
CA SER A 127 12.72 7.16 7.04
C SER A 127 13.86 8.11 7.39
N GLY A 128 14.84 7.61 8.14
CA GLY A 128 16.00 8.37 8.57
C GLY A 128 16.85 8.86 7.39
N LEU A 129 17.05 8.00 6.38
CA LEU A 129 17.73 8.38 5.13
C LEU A 129 17.01 9.51 4.40
N ALA A 130 15.69 9.38 4.22
CA ALA A 130 14.88 10.42 3.58
C ALA A 130 14.91 11.74 4.38
N GLY A 131 14.81 11.66 5.71
CA GLY A 131 14.92 12.81 6.61
C GLY A 131 16.28 13.51 6.54
N LEU A 132 17.37 12.75 6.54
CA LEU A 132 18.74 13.27 6.41
C LEU A 132 18.96 13.97 5.05
N MET A 133 18.44 13.39 3.97
CA MET A 133 18.50 14.00 2.66
C MET A 133 17.77 15.34 2.63
N LYS A 134 16.59 15.41 3.24
CA LYS A 134 15.81 16.66 3.33
C LYS A 134 16.54 17.73 4.12
N VAL A 135 17.19 17.39 5.22
CA VAL A 135 17.93 18.36 6.05
C VAL A 135 19.19 18.87 5.35
N LYS A 136 19.86 18.03 4.54
CA LYS A 136 21.11 18.39 3.86
C LYS A 136 20.90 19.06 2.49
N ALA A 137 19.81 18.74 1.82
CA ALA A 137 19.52 19.23 0.46
C ALA A 137 18.52 20.41 0.44
N GLY A 138 17.98 20.80 1.59
CA GLY A 138 17.07 21.94 1.75
C GLY A 138 15.66 21.52 1.55
#